data_fa88f708b290cf0dcf57674ed7124af7
#
_entry.id   fa88f708b290cf0dcf57674ed7124af7
#
_cell.length_a   1.000
_cell.length_b   1.000
_cell.length_c   1.000
_cell.angle_alpha   90.00
_cell.angle_beta   90.00
_cell.angle_gamma   90.00
#
_symmetry.space_group_name_H-M   'P 1'
#
loop_
_entity.id
_entity.type
_entity.pdbx_description
1 polymer ?
#
loop_
_entity_poly.entity_id
_entity_poly.type
_entity_poly.pdbx_seq_one_letter_code
_entity_poly.pdbx_strand_id
1 'polypeptide(L)'
;MAKAAKKKVAIKAKPAAKSKPSVKAKAKAKPKAKPIALHPMVDKGVFPRAKAKFAGGTLTCKCPTDPVTVEISGQTAHNHACGCSKCWKPKGAIFSIVAVTPRDNLKVTANGGKLAVADPSATIQRHACKECGTHMFGRVENGKHGFFGLDFVHTELSKDKGWSPPEFAAFVSSVIETGTDPAQMGAIRARLKKVGLPPYDCLSPPLMDYLAGHAAKAKAGG
;
A
#
# COMPACT_ATOMS: atom_id res chain seq x y z
N MET A 1 41.12 0.46 73.89
CA MET A 1 42.19 1.10 73.07
C MET A 1 43.01 0.00 72.42
N ALA A 2 42.90 -0.17 71.12
CA ALA A 2 43.77 -1.04 70.33
C ALA A 2 43.89 -0.47 68.91
N LYS A 3 45.07 -0.02 68.51
CA LYS A 3 45.42 0.53 67.18
C LYS A 3 45.65 -0.65 66.23
N ALA A 4 44.94 -0.64 65.10
CA ALA A 4 45.16 -1.57 64.02
C ALA A 4 46.13 -0.93 63.00
N ALA A 5 47.20 -1.63 62.67
CA ALA A 5 48.22 -1.24 61.69
C ALA A 5 47.79 -1.62 60.26
N LYS A 6 47.87 -0.67 59.32
CA LYS A 6 47.67 -0.86 57.91
C LYS A 6 48.92 -1.41 57.23
N LYS A 7 48.87 -2.64 56.68
CA LYS A 7 49.91 -3.20 55.80
C LYS A 7 49.69 -2.68 54.37
N LYS A 8 50.65 -1.98 53.77
CA LYS A 8 50.74 -1.63 52.35
C LYS A 8 51.24 -2.85 51.57
N VAL A 9 50.44 -3.32 50.61
CA VAL A 9 50.86 -4.31 49.62
C VAL A 9 51.28 -3.59 48.36
N ALA A 10 52.53 -3.77 47.94
CA ALA A 10 53.10 -3.24 46.71
C ALA A 10 52.73 -4.13 45.53
N ILE A 11 52.00 -3.64 44.55
CA ILE A 11 51.67 -4.33 43.32
C ILE A 11 52.73 -4.02 42.27
N LYS A 12 53.49 -5.06 41.86
CA LYS A 12 54.45 -4.98 40.76
C LYS A 12 53.72 -4.87 39.42
N ALA A 13 54.00 -3.80 38.65
CA ALA A 13 53.50 -3.62 37.29
C ALA A 13 54.19 -4.62 36.33
N LYS A 14 53.35 -5.30 35.51
CA LYS A 14 53.76 -6.22 34.44
C LYS A 14 53.98 -5.40 33.15
N PRO A 15 55.01 -5.66 32.32
CA PRO A 15 55.26 -4.86 31.12
C PRO A 15 54.22 -5.09 30.03
N ALA A 16 53.81 -4.01 29.34
CA ALA A 16 52.84 -3.97 28.27
C ALA A 16 53.32 -4.74 27.04
N ALA A 17 52.50 -5.70 26.59
CA ALA A 17 52.67 -6.40 25.32
C ALA A 17 52.34 -5.48 24.13
N LYS A 18 53.30 -5.35 23.18
CA LYS A 18 53.15 -4.60 21.93
C LYS A 18 52.01 -5.21 21.08
N SER A 19 50.96 -4.49 20.85
CA SER A 19 49.85 -4.87 19.98
C SER A 19 50.31 -4.83 18.51
N LYS A 20 50.14 -5.94 17.77
CA LYS A 20 50.34 -6.01 16.34
C LYS A 20 49.27 -5.19 15.59
N PRO A 21 49.56 -4.54 14.44
CA PRO A 21 48.58 -3.78 13.68
C PRO A 21 47.51 -4.70 13.12
N SER A 22 46.23 -4.40 13.46
CA SER A 22 45.06 -5.07 12.95
C SER A 22 44.90 -4.73 11.45
N VAL A 23 45.02 -5.74 10.59
CA VAL A 23 44.68 -5.62 9.17
C VAL A 23 43.17 -5.45 9.05
N LYS A 24 42.72 -4.24 8.71
CA LYS A 24 41.32 -3.95 8.38
C LYS A 24 40.94 -4.76 7.11
N ALA A 25 40.25 -5.86 7.29
CA ALA A 25 39.62 -6.59 6.20
C ALA A 25 38.62 -5.67 5.52
N LYS A 26 38.86 -5.31 4.25
CA LYS A 26 37.87 -4.61 3.40
C LYS A 26 36.66 -5.51 3.24
N ALA A 27 35.55 -5.19 3.90
CA ALA A 27 34.29 -5.85 3.70
C ALA A 27 33.91 -5.74 2.22
N LYS A 28 33.84 -6.85 1.50
CA LYS A 28 33.34 -6.91 0.13
C LYS A 28 31.88 -6.41 0.16
N ALA A 29 31.61 -5.31 -0.56
CA ALA A 29 30.26 -4.78 -0.73
C ALA A 29 29.37 -5.89 -1.30
N LYS A 30 28.30 -6.25 -0.59
CA LYS A 30 27.26 -7.16 -1.09
C LYS A 30 26.71 -6.60 -2.41
N PRO A 31 26.49 -7.44 -3.44
CA PRO A 31 25.89 -7.00 -4.69
C PRO A 31 24.57 -6.30 -4.39
N LYS A 32 24.37 -5.09 -4.94
CA LYS A 32 23.14 -4.33 -4.77
C LYS A 32 21.98 -5.16 -5.35
N ALA A 33 21.07 -5.64 -4.49
CA ALA A 33 19.87 -6.32 -4.93
C ALA A 33 19.11 -5.43 -5.92
N LYS A 34 18.53 -6.05 -6.97
CA LYS A 34 17.68 -5.32 -7.92
C LYS A 34 16.55 -4.61 -7.15
N PRO A 35 16.25 -3.34 -7.46
CA PRO A 35 15.19 -2.63 -6.77
C PRO A 35 13.85 -3.34 -7.00
N ILE A 36 13.10 -3.57 -5.91
CA ILE A 36 11.74 -4.15 -5.97
C ILE A 36 10.84 -3.24 -6.81
N ALA A 37 10.04 -3.81 -7.71
CA ALA A 37 9.00 -3.09 -8.43
C ALA A 37 7.88 -2.71 -7.45
N LEU A 38 7.64 -1.42 -7.24
CA LEU A 38 6.57 -0.94 -6.38
C LEU A 38 5.22 -1.08 -7.10
N HIS A 39 5.08 -0.39 -8.22
CA HIS A 39 3.94 -0.42 -9.12
C HIS A 39 4.33 0.30 -10.42
N PRO A 40 3.87 -0.12 -11.61
CA PRO A 40 4.26 0.52 -12.87
C PRO A 40 4.06 2.04 -12.91
N MET A 41 2.99 2.55 -12.31
CA MET A 41 2.72 3.99 -12.22
C MET A 41 3.66 4.68 -11.22
N VAL A 42 3.88 4.09 -10.05
CA VAL A 42 4.75 4.63 -8.99
C VAL A 42 6.21 4.63 -9.44
N ASP A 43 6.65 3.56 -10.11
CA ASP A 43 8.03 3.42 -10.56
C ASP A 43 8.40 4.40 -11.67
N LYS A 44 7.42 4.80 -12.49
CA LYS A 44 7.58 5.89 -13.47
C LYS A 44 7.75 7.26 -12.81
N GLY A 45 7.26 7.44 -11.58
CA GLY A 45 7.38 8.68 -10.81
C GLY A 45 6.63 9.89 -11.40
N VAL A 46 5.76 9.65 -12.38
CA VAL A 46 4.94 10.69 -13.01
C VAL A 46 3.49 10.26 -12.94
N PHE A 47 2.69 11.03 -12.21
CA PHE A 47 1.25 10.80 -12.11
C PHE A 47 0.48 11.70 -13.07
N PRO A 48 -0.56 11.16 -13.76
CA PRO A 48 -1.42 11.98 -14.60
C PRO A 48 -2.15 13.04 -13.74
N ARG A 49 -2.39 14.20 -14.29
CA ARG A 49 -3.17 15.24 -13.61
C ARG A 49 -4.65 14.90 -13.66
N ALA A 50 -5.35 15.13 -12.55
CA ALA A 50 -6.80 15.08 -12.51
C ALA A 50 -7.40 16.13 -13.44
N LYS A 51 -8.52 15.79 -14.10
CA LYS A 51 -9.34 16.78 -14.80
C LYS A 51 -10.38 17.35 -13.85
N ALA A 52 -10.52 18.68 -13.77
CA ALA A 52 -11.45 19.35 -12.86
C ALA A 52 -12.91 18.96 -13.10
N LYS A 53 -13.30 18.70 -14.35
CA LYS A 53 -14.65 18.23 -14.74
C LYS A 53 -14.52 16.85 -15.39
N PHE A 54 -14.09 15.86 -14.62
CA PHE A 54 -13.98 14.49 -15.11
C PHE A 54 -15.33 13.78 -14.96
N ALA A 55 -15.91 13.36 -16.07
CA ALA A 55 -17.22 12.70 -16.08
C ALA A 55 -17.17 11.24 -15.58
N GLY A 56 -15.99 10.71 -15.34
CA GLY A 56 -15.79 9.31 -15.03
C GLY A 56 -15.18 8.53 -16.20
N GLY A 57 -15.21 7.22 -16.14
CA GLY A 57 -14.64 6.38 -17.17
C GLY A 57 -14.89 4.89 -16.91
N THR A 58 -14.30 4.05 -17.76
CA THR A 58 -14.53 2.61 -17.75
C THR A 58 -13.30 1.86 -17.25
N LEU A 59 -13.50 1.00 -16.26
CA LEU A 59 -12.52 0.01 -15.81
C LEU A 59 -12.72 -1.30 -16.56
N THR A 60 -11.63 -1.94 -16.97
CA THR A 60 -11.67 -3.18 -17.76
C THR A 60 -10.75 -4.23 -17.15
N CYS A 61 -11.23 -5.46 -16.97
CA CYS A 61 -10.41 -6.56 -16.49
C CYS A 61 -9.33 -6.94 -17.52
N LYS A 62 -8.44 -7.88 -17.17
CA LYS A 62 -7.29 -8.26 -18.02
C LYS A 62 -7.59 -9.39 -19.01
N CYS A 63 -8.85 -9.81 -19.17
CA CYS A 63 -9.22 -10.79 -20.20
C CYS A 63 -8.96 -10.22 -21.60
N PRO A 64 -8.34 -10.99 -22.52
CA PRO A 64 -8.10 -10.53 -23.89
C PRO A 64 -9.38 -10.44 -24.71
N THR A 65 -10.36 -11.29 -24.41
CA THR A 65 -11.70 -11.35 -25.03
C THR A 65 -12.78 -11.20 -23.97
N ASP A 66 -13.89 -10.60 -24.32
CA ASP A 66 -15.06 -10.44 -23.45
C ASP A 66 -14.74 -9.98 -22.03
N PRO A 67 -13.98 -8.89 -21.85
CA PRO A 67 -13.59 -8.43 -20.53
C PRO A 67 -14.82 -7.97 -19.72
N VAL A 68 -14.73 -8.13 -18.40
CA VAL A 68 -15.65 -7.45 -17.50
C VAL A 68 -15.39 -5.95 -17.60
N THR A 69 -16.44 -5.17 -17.78
CA THR A 69 -16.37 -3.71 -17.75
C THR A 69 -17.23 -3.13 -16.65
N VAL A 70 -16.68 -2.11 -15.98
CA VAL A 70 -17.32 -1.37 -14.90
C VAL A 70 -17.20 0.11 -15.22
N GLU A 71 -18.32 0.80 -15.31
CA GLU A 71 -18.38 2.25 -15.49
C GLU A 71 -18.41 2.94 -14.13
N ILE A 72 -17.64 4.01 -13.99
CA ILE A 72 -17.65 4.89 -12.84
C ILE A 72 -18.08 6.28 -13.31
N SER A 73 -19.17 6.79 -12.76
CA SER A 73 -19.65 8.15 -13.02
C SER A 73 -18.93 9.16 -12.13
N GLY A 74 -18.29 10.16 -12.73
CA GLY A 74 -17.59 11.21 -12.01
C GLY A 74 -16.20 10.83 -11.50
N GLN A 75 -15.61 11.72 -10.71
CA GLN A 75 -14.26 11.59 -10.20
C GLN A 75 -14.23 10.66 -8.96
N THR A 76 -13.15 9.92 -8.83
CA THR A 76 -12.82 9.17 -7.60
C THR A 76 -12.11 10.07 -6.59
N ALA A 77 -12.14 9.71 -5.31
CA ALA A 77 -11.47 10.40 -4.23
C ALA A 77 -10.41 9.50 -3.56
N HIS A 78 -9.48 10.13 -2.83
CA HIS A 78 -8.50 9.45 -1.98
C HIS A 78 -7.74 8.31 -2.68
N ASN A 79 -7.36 8.53 -3.93
CA ASN A 79 -6.59 7.56 -4.69
C ASN A 79 -5.22 7.35 -4.03
N HIS A 80 -4.79 6.11 -3.87
CA HIS A 80 -3.56 5.80 -3.14
C HIS A 80 -2.89 4.51 -3.62
N ALA A 81 -1.58 4.41 -3.35
CA ALA A 81 -0.85 3.16 -3.50
C ALA A 81 -1.08 2.28 -2.27
N CYS A 82 -1.76 1.15 -2.42
CA CYS A 82 -2.13 0.26 -1.32
C CYS A 82 -1.22 -0.97 -1.24
N GLY A 83 -0.52 -1.13 -0.09
CA GLY A 83 0.32 -2.30 0.21
C GLY A 83 -0.43 -3.48 0.82
N CYS A 84 -1.74 -3.34 1.14
CA CYS A 84 -2.56 -4.37 1.75
C CYS A 84 -2.45 -5.73 1.02
N SER A 85 -2.28 -6.83 1.74
CA SER A 85 -2.15 -8.19 1.19
C SER A 85 -3.41 -8.67 0.46
N LYS A 86 -4.57 -8.09 0.74
CA LYS A 86 -5.86 -8.45 0.15
C LYS A 86 -6.16 -7.74 -1.18
N CYS A 87 -5.47 -6.65 -1.51
CA CYS A 87 -5.70 -5.91 -2.74
C CYS A 87 -5.02 -6.61 -3.93
N TRP A 88 -5.72 -6.64 -5.08
CA TRP A 88 -5.14 -7.09 -6.33
C TRP A 88 -3.96 -6.18 -6.73
N LYS A 89 -2.92 -6.77 -7.29
CA LYS A 89 -1.73 -6.06 -7.75
C LYS A 89 -1.35 -6.49 -9.16
N PRO A 90 -0.83 -5.59 -9.99
CA PRO A 90 -0.22 -5.99 -11.26
C PRO A 90 0.92 -6.99 -11.04
N LYS A 91 1.16 -7.86 -12.02
CA LYS A 91 2.21 -8.88 -11.93
C LYS A 91 3.56 -8.25 -11.54
N GLY A 92 4.14 -8.74 -10.47
CA GLY A 92 5.44 -8.31 -9.94
C GLY A 92 5.42 -7.02 -9.11
N ALA A 93 4.28 -6.33 -8.98
CA ALA A 93 4.13 -5.16 -8.12
C ALA A 93 3.84 -5.58 -6.66
N ILE A 94 4.29 -4.76 -5.71
CA ILE A 94 3.99 -4.92 -4.28
C ILE A 94 2.89 -3.96 -3.79
N PHE A 95 2.48 -3.00 -4.61
CA PHE A 95 1.35 -2.08 -4.37
C PHE A 95 0.31 -2.24 -5.48
N SER A 96 -0.94 -1.89 -5.15
CA SER A 96 -2.03 -1.62 -6.09
C SER A 96 -2.38 -0.13 -6.05
N ILE A 97 -3.10 0.37 -7.05
CA ILE A 97 -3.68 1.72 -7.02
C ILE A 97 -5.16 1.59 -6.69
N VAL A 98 -5.60 2.21 -5.60
CA VAL A 98 -6.97 2.10 -5.07
C VAL A 98 -7.54 3.48 -4.83
N ALA A 99 -8.75 3.72 -5.30
CA ALA A 99 -9.51 4.95 -5.06
C ALA A 99 -10.88 4.64 -4.47
N VAL A 100 -11.51 5.63 -3.87
CA VAL A 100 -12.85 5.54 -3.28
C VAL A 100 -13.87 6.21 -4.20
N THR A 101 -15.03 5.58 -4.37
CA THR A 101 -16.17 6.16 -5.09
C THR A 101 -17.48 5.83 -4.36
N PRO A 102 -18.51 6.67 -4.42
CA PRO A 102 -19.85 6.29 -3.99
C PRO A 102 -20.33 5.05 -4.76
N ARG A 103 -21.05 4.14 -4.08
CA ARG A 103 -21.59 2.92 -4.68
C ARG A 103 -22.48 3.21 -5.90
N ASP A 104 -23.29 4.26 -5.81
CA ASP A 104 -24.24 4.64 -6.86
C ASP A 104 -23.55 5.13 -8.14
N ASN A 105 -22.28 5.51 -8.05
CA ASN A 105 -21.49 5.90 -9.20
C ASN A 105 -20.92 4.70 -9.96
N LEU A 106 -21.06 3.46 -9.45
CA LEU A 106 -20.46 2.27 -10.04
C LEU A 106 -21.54 1.40 -10.69
N LYS A 107 -21.35 1.08 -11.98
CA LYS A 107 -22.22 0.18 -12.75
C LYS A 107 -21.39 -0.87 -13.49
N VAL A 108 -21.74 -2.15 -13.32
CA VAL A 108 -21.20 -3.22 -14.17
C VAL A 108 -21.94 -3.18 -15.51
N THR A 109 -21.21 -2.94 -16.60
CA THR A 109 -21.80 -2.69 -17.93
C THR A 109 -21.65 -3.86 -18.89
N ALA A 110 -20.65 -4.73 -18.70
CA ALA A 110 -20.50 -5.95 -19.49
C ALA A 110 -19.91 -7.11 -18.69
N ASN A 111 -20.31 -8.33 -19.07
CA ASN A 111 -19.77 -9.60 -18.59
C ASN A 111 -19.77 -9.76 -17.06
N GLY A 112 -20.74 -9.15 -16.36
CA GLY A 112 -20.89 -9.21 -14.90
C GLY A 112 -21.00 -10.65 -14.37
N GLY A 113 -21.50 -11.60 -15.14
CA GLY A 113 -21.55 -13.03 -14.78
C GLY A 113 -20.18 -13.68 -14.55
N LYS A 114 -19.08 -13.03 -15.01
CA LYS A 114 -17.72 -13.46 -14.73
C LYS A 114 -17.20 -12.99 -13.35
N LEU A 115 -17.93 -12.11 -12.64
CA LEU A 115 -17.53 -11.65 -11.31
C LEU A 115 -17.88 -12.68 -10.24
N ALA A 116 -16.96 -12.84 -9.29
CA ALA A 116 -17.17 -13.56 -8.05
C ALA A 116 -16.49 -12.82 -6.90
N VAL A 117 -17.00 -13.00 -5.67
CA VAL A 117 -16.36 -12.49 -4.47
C VAL A 117 -15.13 -13.36 -4.16
N ALA A 118 -13.96 -12.74 -4.11
CA ALA A 118 -12.69 -13.46 -3.90
C ALA A 118 -12.56 -14.05 -2.48
N ASP A 119 -13.10 -13.34 -1.47
CA ASP A 119 -13.12 -13.77 -0.07
C ASP A 119 -14.44 -13.32 0.57
N PRO A 120 -15.45 -14.21 0.65
CA PRO A 120 -16.75 -13.87 1.24
C PRO A 120 -16.68 -13.51 2.74
N SER A 121 -15.63 -13.95 3.46
CA SER A 121 -15.44 -13.64 4.87
C SER A 121 -14.86 -12.24 5.11
N ALA A 122 -14.31 -11.60 4.07
CA ALA A 122 -13.70 -10.28 4.18
C ALA A 122 -14.78 -9.19 4.34
N THR A 123 -14.54 -8.22 5.24
CA THR A 123 -15.41 -7.05 5.40
C THR A 123 -15.60 -6.28 4.10
N ILE A 124 -14.51 -6.05 3.35
CA ILE A 124 -14.56 -5.49 1.99
C ILE A 124 -14.54 -6.68 1.02
N GLN A 125 -15.68 -7.02 0.48
CA GLN A 125 -15.83 -8.08 -0.51
C GLN A 125 -15.33 -7.61 -1.86
N ARG A 126 -14.28 -8.27 -2.36
CA ARG A 126 -13.63 -7.92 -3.63
C ARG A 126 -14.23 -8.73 -4.75
N HIS A 127 -14.91 -8.04 -5.68
CA HIS A 127 -15.50 -8.63 -6.87
C HIS A 127 -14.42 -8.79 -7.94
N ALA A 128 -13.98 -10.02 -8.15
CA ALA A 128 -12.90 -10.39 -9.06
C ALA A 128 -13.44 -11.10 -10.30
N CYS A 129 -12.80 -10.87 -11.45
CA CYS A 129 -13.05 -11.66 -12.64
C CYS A 129 -12.53 -13.10 -12.44
N LYS A 130 -13.39 -14.10 -12.56
CA LYS A 130 -13.05 -15.53 -12.39
C LYS A 130 -11.99 -16.05 -13.36
N GLU A 131 -11.88 -15.45 -14.55
CA GLU A 131 -10.96 -15.88 -15.59
C GLU A 131 -9.55 -15.32 -15.42
N CYS A 132 -9.41 -14.01 -15.13
CA CYS A 132 -8.10 -13.35 -15.06
C CYS A 132 -7.69 -12.92 -13.65
N GLY A 133 -8.53 -13.15 -12.64
CA GLY A 133 -8.25 -12.79 -11.24
C GLY A 133 -8.20 -11.28 -10.95
N THR A 134 -8.50 -10.43 -11.93
CA THR A 134 -8.48 -8.97 -11.72
C THR A 134 -9.63 -8.55 -10.81
N HIS A 135 -9.35 -7.88 -9.70
CA HIS A 135 -10.40 -7.28 -8.88
C HIS A 135 -10.92 -6.02 -9.55
N MET A 136 -12.23 -5.99 -9.81
CA MET A 136 -12.87 -4.83 -10.46
C MET A 136 -13.26 -3.76 -9.44
N PHE A 137 -13.80 -4.19 -8.30
CA PHE A 137 -14.12 -3.31 -7.17
C PHE A 137 -14.18 -4.09 -5.86
N GLY A 138 -14.04 -3.36 -4.74
CA GLY A 138 -14.28 -3.87 -3.39
C GLY A 138 -15.48 -3.16 -2.79
N ARG A 139 -16.36 -3.89 -2.07
CA ARG A 139 -17.63 -3.39 -1.55
C ARG A 139 -17.90 -3.90 -0.15
N VAL A 140 -18.48 -3.09 0.71
CA VAL A 140 -19.00 -3.53 2.01
C VAL A 140 -20.49 -3.74 1.88
N GLU A 141 -20.95 -4.99 2.06
CA GLU A 141 -22.38 -5.34 1.94
C GLU A 141 -23.15 -5.21 3.26
N ASN A 142 -22.46 -5.19 4.39
CA ASN A 142 -23.10 -4.98 5.69
C ASN A 142 -23.57 -3.54 5.84
N GLY A 143 -24.88 -3.29 5.78
CA GLY A 143 -25.49 -1.97 5.89
C GLY A 143 -25.22 -1.23 7.22
N LYS A 144 -24.82 -1.96 8.29
CA LYS A 144 -24.43 -1.36 9.57
C LYS A 144 -22.95 -0.93 9.63
N HIS A 145 -22.17 -1.28 8.62
CA HIS A 145 -20.75 -0.94 8.59
C HIS A 145 -20.55 0.50 8.12
N GLY A 146 -19.61 1.22 8.73
CA GLY A 146 -19.35 2.63 8.41
C GLY A 146 -18.88 2.93 6.98
N PHE A 147 -18.52 1.91 6.20
CA PHE A 147 -18.11 2.05 4.77
C PHE A 147 -19.21 1.58 3.82
N PHE A 148 -20.39 1.22 4.32
CA PHE A 148 -21.53 0.90 3.47
C PHE A 148 -21.87 2.10 2.56
N GLY A 149 -22.15 1.83 1.29
CA GLY A 149 -22.39 2.90 0.30
C GLY A 149 -21.11 3.42 -0.39
N LEU A 150 -19.93 2.88 -0.04
CA LEU A 150 -18.67 3.18 -0.74
C LEU A 150 -18.15 1.94 -1.46
N ASP A 151 -17.57 2.16 -2.64
CA ASP A 151 -16.81 1.17 -3.40
C ASP A 151 -15.34 1.59 -3.51
N PHE A 152 -14.46 0.60 -3.53
CA PHE A 152 -13.00 0.73 -3.68
C PHE A 152 -12.59 0.18 -5.03
N VAL A 153 -12.04 1.04 -5.89
CA VAL A 153 -11.80 0.74 -7.30
C VAL A 153 -10.35 0.91 -7.71
N HIS A 154 -9.91 0.18 -8.73
CA HIS A 154 -8.57 0.24 -9.27
C HIS A 154 -8.55 1.10 -10.54
N THR A 155 -8.30 2.41 -10.39
CA THR A 155 -8.29 3.37 -11.51
C THR A 155 -7.25 3.06 -12.59
N GLU A 156 -6.24 2.27 -12.24
CA GLU A 156 -5.22 1.74 -13.16
C GLU A 156 -5.76 0.77 -14.23
N LEU A 157 -6.98 0.24 -14.03
CA LEU A 157 -7.67 -0.62 -14.99
C LEU A 157 -8.38 0.16 -16.11
N SER A 158 -8.37 1.49 -16.03
CA SER A 158 -8.95 2.36 -17.05
C SER A 158 -7.91 2.82 -18.07
N LYS A 159 -8.37 2.96 -19.32
CA LYS A 159 -7.63 3.66 -20.39
C LYS A 159 -7.97 5.15 -20.43
N ASP A 160 -9.03 5.55 -19.73
CA ASP A 160 -9.48 6.95 -19.68
C ASP A 160 -8.50 7.80 -18.89
N LYS A 161 -8.34 9.04 -19.34
CA LYS A 161 -7.41 10.02 -18.72
C LYS A 161 -8.20 11.08 -17.97
N GLY A 162 -7.79 11.37 -16.74
CA GLY A 162 -8.43 12.42 -15.94
C GLY A 162 -8.76 12.00 -14.52
N TRP A 163 -8.52 10.73 -14.17
CA TRP A 163 -8.62 10.24 -12.80
C TRP A 163 -7.74 11.00 -11.83
N SER A 164 -8.16 11.15 -10.58
CA SER A 164 -7.31 11.66 -9.51
C SER A 164 -6.04 10.82 -9.40
N PRO A 165 -4.86 11.44 -9.35
CA PRO A 165 -3.62 10.71 -9.14
C PRO A 165 -3.57 10.12 -7.73
N PRO A 166 -2.69 9.12 -7.47
CA PRO A 166 -2.39 8.70 -6.11
C PRO A 166 -1.83 9.87 -5.28
N GLU A 167 -2.31 10.02 -4.06
CA GLU A 167 -1.97 11.11 -3.13
C GLU A 167 -1.04 10.65 -2.01
N PHE A 168 -1.07 9.37 -1.66
CA PHE A 168 -0.29 8.77 -0.57
C PHE A 168 -0.09 7.27 -0.80
N ALA A 169 0.69 6.62 0.08
CA ALA A 169 0.77 5.17 0.16
C ALA A 169 0.23 4.68 1.51
N ALA A 170 -0.67 3.69 1.47
CA ALA A 170 -1.31 3.10 2.64
C ALA A 170 -0.85 1.65 2.87
N PHE A 171 -0.91 1.18 4.11
CA PHE A 171 -0.58 -0.19 4.51
C PHE A 171 0.80 -0.62 4.01
N VAL A 172 1.78 0.29 4.14
CA VAL A 172 3.10 0.10 3.53
C VAL A 172 3.84 -1.09 4.15
N SER A 173 3.72 -1.33 5.46
CA SER A 173 4.32 -2.51 6.12
C SER A 173 3.67 -3.83 5.71
N SER A 174 2.41 -3.83 5.27
CA SER A 174 1.71 -5.07 4.88
C SER A 174 2.30 -5.77 3.65
N VAL A 175 3.17 -5.10 2.89
CA VAL A 175 3.90 -5.76 1.79
C VAL A 175 4.82 -6.88 2.29
N ILE A 176 5.19 -6.88 3.58
CA ILE A 176 5.97 -7.94 4.22
C ILE A 176 5.16 -9.24 4.26
N GLU A 177 3.84 -9.16 4.47
CA GLU A 177 2.92 -10.31 4.49
C GLU A 177 2.92 -11.06 3.15
N THR A 178 3.28 -10.39 2.06
CA THR A 178 3.35 -10.96 0.71
C THR A 178 4.78 -11.29 0.26
N GLY A 179 5.74 -11.36 1.21
CA GLY A 179 7.10 -11.84 0.99
C GLY A 179 8.16 -10.77 0.72
N THR A 180 7.83 -9.49 0.92
CA THR A 180 8.85 -8.42 0.85
C THR A 180 9.79 -8.52 2.05
N ASP A 181 11.12 -8.53 1.80
CA ASP A 181 12.12 -8.54 2.86
C ASP A 181 12.02 -7.26 3.72
N PRO A 182 11.83 -7.38 5.06
CA PRO A 182 11.80 -6.24 5.98
C PRO A 182 13.00 -5.32 5.86
N ALA A 183 14.18 -5.82 5.52
CA ALA A 183 15.39 -5.01 5.33
C ALA A 183 15.25 -3.99 4.17
N GLN A 184 14.32 -4.18 3.25
CA GLN A 184 14.07 -3.28 2.11
C GLN A 184 13.08 -2.15 2.43
N MET A 185 12.37 -2.21 3.55
CA MET A 185 11.30 -1.26 3.89
C MET A 185 11.77 0.19 3.94
N GLY A 186 12.99 0.44 4.43
CA GLY A 186 13.59 1.78 4.41
C GLY A 186 13.72 2.36 2.99
N ALA A 187 14.20 1.55 2.05
CA ALA A 187 14.35 1.94 0.64
C ALA A 187 12.99 2.12 -0.05
N ILE A 188 12.00 1.25 0.25
CA ILE A 188 10.64 1.35 -0.28
C ILE A 188 10.00 2.67 0.15
N ARG A 189 10.03 3.00 1.46
CA ARG A 189 9.48 4.25 1.99
C ARG A 189 10.18 5.49 1.40
N ALA A 190 11.50 5.44 1.23
CA ALA A 190 12.25 6.53 0.61
C ALA A 190 11.84 6.75 -0.85
N ARG A 191 11.62 5.67 -1.62
CA ARG A 191 11.14 5.76 -3.02
C ARG A 191 9.73 6.33 -3.10
N LEU A 192 8.80 5.91 -2.23
CA LEU A 192 7.44 6.46 -2.15
C LEU A 192 7.47 7.96 -1.86
N LYS A 193 8.24 8.40 -0.85
CA LYS A 193 8.42 9.83 -0.54
C LYS A 193 8.99 10.61 -1.72
N LYS A 194 9.99 10.07 -2.41
CA LYS A 194 10.64 10.72 -3.56
C LYS A 194 9.66 11.04 -4.70
N VAL A 195 8.63 10.21 -4.89
CA VAL A 195 7.60 10.43 -5.91
C VAL A 195 6.36 11.17 -5.37
N GLY A 196 6.44 11.75 -4.18
CA GLY A 196 5.37 12.54 -3.58
C GLY A 196 4.26 11.73 -2.92
N LEU A 197 4.49 10.46 -2.59
CA LEU A 197 3.54 9.60 -1.89
C LEU A 197 3.97 9.40 -0.43
N PRO A 198 3.44 10.19 0.53
CA PRO A 198 3.69 9.98 1.95
C PRO A 198 3.29 8.54 2.35
N PRO A 199 4.22 7.76 2.98
CA PRO A 199 3.93 6.37 3.36
C PRO A 199 3.32 6.28 4.75
N TYR A 200 2.17 5.59 4.86
CA TYR A 200 1.47 5.30 6.10
C TYR A 200 1.33 3.77 6.29
N ASP A 201 1.31 3.31 7.53
CA ASP A 201 1.04 1.91 7.88
C ASP A 201 -0.45 1.66 8.19
N CYS A 202 -1.27 2.68 8.00
CA CYS A 202 -2.73 2.68 7.97
C CYS A 202 -3.21 3.53 6.79
N LEU A 203 -4.42 4.06 6.85
CA LEU A 203 -4.91 5.06 5.92
C LEU A 203 -4.35 6.44 6.26
N SER A 204 -4.33 7.36 5.28
CA SER A 204 -3.92 8.75 5.53
C SER A 204 -4.93 9.47 6.44
N PRO A 205 -4.53 10.48 7.23
CA PRO A 205 -5.45 11.24 8.05
C PRO A 205 -6.65 11.81 7.28
N PRO A 206 -6.52 12.44 6.10
CA PRO A 206 -7.67 12.93 5.34
C PRO A 206 -8.64 11.82 4.92
N LEU A 207 -8.15 10.62 4.58
CA LEU A 207 -9.03 9.49 4.27
C LEU A 207 -9.73 8.96 5.53
N MET A 208 -9.04 8.92 6.66
CA MET A 208 -9.65 8.54 7.95
C MET A 208 -10.78 9.50 8.33
N ASP A 209 -10.57 10.81 8.18
CA ASP A 209 -11.59 11.84 8.45
C ASP A 209 -12.79 11.70 7.51
N TYR A 210 -12.55 11.47 6.23
CA TYR A 210 -13.61 11.22 5.24
C TYR A 210 -14.46 10.00 5.60
N LEU A 211 -13.82 8.87 5.92
CA LEU A 211 -14.52 7.63 6.28
C LEU A 211 -15.28 7.75 7.60
N ALA A 212 -14.71 8.44 8.60
CA ALA A 212 -15.36 8.71 9.87
C ALA A 212 -16.60 9.61 9.67
N GLY A 213 -16.50 10.66 8.85
CA GLY A 213 -17.62 11.53 8.50
C GLY A 213 -18.72 10.81 7.74
N HIS A 214 -18.36 9.92 6.81
CA HIS A 214 -19.32 9.07 6.09
C HIS A 214 -20.08 8.13 7.06
N ALA A 215 -19.35 7.45 7.95
CA ALA A 215 -19.94 6.57 8.96
C ALA A 215 -20.86 7.32 9.92
N ALA A 216 -20.53 8.55 10.32
CA ALA A 216 -21.37 9.37 11.19
C ALA A 216 -22.70 9.75 10.51
N LYS A 217 -22.65 10.13 9.24
CA LYS A 217 -23.87 10.45 8.45
C LYS A 217 -24.78 9.24 8.29
N ALA A 218 -24.22 8.06 8.01
CA ALA A 218 -24.99 6.83 7.90
C ALA A 218 -25.73 6.47 9.21
N LYS A 219 -25.13 6.76 10.38
CA LYS A 219 -25.77 6.56 11.69
C LYS A 219 -26.86 7.59 12.00
N ALA A 220 -26.73 8.82 11.51
CA ALA A 220 -27.69 9.90 11.76
C ALA A 220 -28.91 9.83 10.83
N GLY A 221 -28.82 9.15 9.69
CA GLY A 221 -29.90 9.00 8.72
C GLY A 221 -30.71 7.70 8.82
N GLY A 222 -30.33 6.79 9.74
CA GLY A 222 -31.06 5.55 10.04
C GLY A 222 -31.67 5.58 11.43
#